data_f3a35c29c759813387b62c229d14e015
#
_entry.id   f3a35c29c759813387b62c229d14e015
#
_cell.length_a   1.000
_cell.length_b   1.000
_cell.length_c   1.000
_cell.angle_alpha   90.00
_cell.angle_beta   90.00
_cell.angle_gamma   90.00
#
_symmetry.space_group_name_H-M   'P 1'
#
loop_
_entity.id
_entity.type
_entity.pdbx_description
1 polymer ?
#
loop_
_entity_poly.entity_id
_entity_poly.type
_entity_poly.pdbx_seq_one_letter_code
_entity_poly.pdbx_strand_id
1 'polypeptide(L)'
;MRFLIVILFLAVIGIAKAEDYILEFQAKVKNLRTFNISNSEQFRSYDLEGTFTDNYGNYGKTRAIIISDIKNGKLVRLDATSENIYSNNEKTYMRGVREKSDIDAGIAYNIVIGASKNLTPLIGMKCTTSVRYFDDAIFGLQKCNINEGMMKVLKNTQ
;
A
#
# COMPACT_ATOMS: atom_id res chain seq x y z
N MET A 1 -42.11 -19.42 -49.14
CA MET A 1 -40.82 -19.61 -48.48
C MET A 1 -40.43 -18.30 -47.79
N ARG A 2 -40.57 -18.23 -46.46
CA ARG A 2 -40.19 -17.05 -45.66
C ARG A 2 -38.84 -17.36 -44.99
N PHE A 3 -37.78 -16.65 -45.40
CA PHE A 3 -36.45 -16.72 -44.77
C PHE A 3 -36.49 -15.94 -43.48
N LEU A 4 -36.30 -16.64 -42.35
CA LEU A 4 -36.13 -16.08 -41.03
C LEU A 4 -34.64 -15.77 -40.85
N ILE A 5 -34.25 -14.49 -40.89
CA ILE A 5 -32.88 -14.05 -40.59
C ILE A 5 -32.77 -13.92 -39.08
N VAL A 6 -32.10 -14.87 -38.44
CA VAL A 6 -31.73 -14.79 -37.02
C VAL A 6 -30.44 -13.96 -36.92
N ILE A 7 -30.58 -12.70 -36.49
CA ILE A 7 -29.44 -11.84 -36.18
C ILE A 7 -28.93 -12.24 -34.77
N LEU A 8 -27.81 -12.94 -34.73
CA LEU A 8 -27.12 -13.30 -33.51
C LEU A 8 -26.35 -12.08 -33.03
N PHE A 9 -26.92 -11.37 -32.04
CA PHE A 9 -26.20 -10.31 -31.30
C PHE A 9 -25.12 -10.95 -30.41
N LEU A 10 -23.89 -10.98 -30.90
CA LEU A 10 -22.71 -11.25 -30.08
C LEU A 10 -22.48 -10.05 -29.17
N ALA A 11 -22.98 -10.11 -27.94
CA ALA A 11 -22.62 -9.17 -26.89
C ALA A 11 -21.15 -9.41 -26.55
N VAL A 12 -20.27 -8.57 -27.07
CA VAL A 12 -18.86 -8.50 -26.63
C VAL A 12 -18.88 -7.94 -25.22
N ILE A 13 -18.92 -8.84 -24.23
CA ILE A 13 -18.69 -8.47 -22.85
C ILE A 13 -17.22 -8.09 -22.76
N GLY A 14 -16.94 -6.79 -22.83
CA GLY A 14 -15.62 -6.26 -22.52
C GLY A 14 -15.27 -6.64 -21.10
N ILE A 15 -14.39 -7.62 -20.93
CA ILE A 15 -13.80 -7.95 -19.62
C ILE A 15 -12.98 -6.72 -19.25
N ALA A 16 -13.50 -5.88 -18.35
CA ALA A 16 -12.73 -4.80 -17.76
C ALA A 16 -11.52 -5.44 -17.07
N LYS A 17 -10.35 -5.32 -17.69
CA LYS A 17 -9.11 -5.84 -17.13
C LYS A 17 -8.77 -4.97 -15.92
N ALA A 18 -8.86 -5.52 -14.72
CA ALA A 18 -8.35 -4.85 -13.53
C ALA A 18 -6.84 -4.63 -13.74
N GLU A 19 -6.42 -3.38 -13.76
CA GLU A 19 -5.01 -3.03 -13.88
C GLU A 19 -4.40 -2.97 -12.47
N ASP A 20 -3.21 -3.53 -12.32
CA ASP A 20 -2.50 -3.49 -11.05
C ASP A 20 -1.81 -2.12 -10.90
N TYR A 21 -2.04 -1.47 -9.78
CA TYR A 21 -1.22 -0.35 -9.34
C TYR A 21 -0.09 -0.88 -8.47
N ILE A 22 1.15 -0.61 -8.89
CA ILE A 22 2.36 -1.05 -8.20
C ILE A 22 3.12 0.18 -7.71
N LEU A 23 3.41 0.21 -6.42
CA LEU A 23 4.20 1.25 -5.77
C LEU A 23 5.37 0.58 -5.05
N GLU A 24 6.58 1.05 -5.34
CA GLU A 24 7.81 0.65 -4.65
C GLU A 24 8.26 1.77 -3.72
N PHE A 25 8.68 1.41 -2.52
CA PHE A 25 9.22 2.38 -1.58
C PHE A 25 10.47 1.88 -0.88
N GLN A 26 11.32 2.83 -0.52
CA GLN A 26 12.48 2.63 0.32
C GLN A 26 12.46 3.68 1.43
N ALA A 27 12.63 3.24 2.67
CA ALA A 27 12.60 4.14 3.82
C ALA A 27 13.64 3.73 4.87
N LYS A 28 13.92 4.63 5.79
CA LYS A 28 14.76 4.38 6.95
C LYS A 28 13.92 4.37 8.21
N VAL A 29 14.30 3.48 9.13
CA VAL A 29 13.78 3.45 10.49
C VAL A 29 14.39 4.63 11.27
N LYS A 30 13.54 5.41 11.92
CA LYS A 30 13.88 6.54 12.76
C LYS A 30 13.21 6.40 14.13
N ASN A 31 13.78 7.03 15.14
CA ASN A 31 13.16 7.19 16.45
C ASN A 31 12.69 5.86 17.09
N LEU A 32 13.43 4.76 16.85
CA LEU A 32 13.08 3.45 17.41
C LEU A 32 13.10 3.49 18.94
N ARG A 33 11.98 3.13 19.53
CA ARG A 33 11.82 2.92 20.98
C ARG A 33 11.36 1.49 21.20
N THR A 34 11.97 0.83 22.17
CA THR A 34 11.64 -0.55 22.55
C THR A 34 11.36 -0.61 24.05
N PHE A 35 10.22 -1.16 24.42
CA PHE A 35 9.89 -1.53 25.79
C PHE A 35 9.97 -3.06 25.91
N ASN A 36 10.82 -3.56 26.79
CA ASN A 36 10.87 -4.97 27.14
C ASN A 36 9.84 -5.23 28.24
N ILE A 37 8.70 -5.80 27.86
CA ILE A 37 7.58 -6.10 28.78
C ILE A 37 7.91 -7.32 29.63
N SER A 38 8.57 -8.32 29.02
CA SER A 38 9.07 -9.52 29.69
C SER A 38 10.29 -10.07 28.94
N ASN A 39 10.84 -11.20 29.38
CA ASN A 39 11.95 -11.87 28.70
C ASN A 39 11.61 -12.32 27.26
N SER A 40 10.33 -12.43 26.93
CA SER A 40 9.87 -12.91 25.62
C SER A 40 8.98 -11.92 24.89
N GLU A 41 8.63 -10.78 25.49
CA GLU A 41 7.68 -9.83 24.92
C GLU A 41 8.26 -8.43 24.85
N GLN A 42 8.12 -7.80 23.69
CA GLN A 42 8.55 -6.43 23.40
C GLN A 42 7.44 -5.65 22.71
N PHE A 43 7.31 -4.40 23.10
CA PHE A 43 6.57 -3.39 22.34
C PHE A 43 7.57 -2.45 21.68
N ARG A 44 7.36 -2.12 20.39
CA ARG A 44 8.18 -1.17 19.66
C ARG A 44 7.34 -0.09 19.01
N SER A 45 7.88 1.14 19.00
CA SER A 45 7.37 2.22 18.16
C SER A 45 8.53 2.87 17.41
N TYR A 46 8.28 3.26 16.16
CA TYR A 46 9.27 3.93 15.32
C TYR A 46 8.61 4.66 14.15
N ASP A 47 9.38 5.56 13.55
CA ASP A 47 8.98 6.25 12.34
C ASP A 47 9.69 5.65 11.13
N LEU A 48 9.05 5.74 9.97
CA LEU A 48 9.67 5.48 8.67
C LEU A 48 9.68 6.77 7.86
N GLU A 49 10.82 7.07 7.24
CA GLU A 49 10.97 8.18 6.31
C GLU A 49 11.70 7.73 5.06
N GLY A 50 11.13 8.03 3.88
CA GLY A 50 11.70 7.59 2.64
C GLY A 50 11.05 8.16 1.40
N THR A 51 11.22 7.45 0.30
CA THR A 51 10.72 7.81 -1.03
C THR A 51 9.96 6.65 -1.64
N PHE A 52 9.12 6.96 -2.62
CA PHE A 52 8.42 5.97 -3.43
C PHE A 52 8.42 6.36 -4.91
N THR A 53 8.24 5.35 -5.74
CA THR A 53 7.89 5.45 -7.16
C THR A 53 6.76 4.48 -7.48
N ASP A 54 6.01 4.72 -8.55
CA ASP A 54 4.96 3.82 -9.00
C ASP A 54 5.04 3.50 -10.51
N ASN A 55 4.24 2.52 -10.95
CA ASN A 55 4.22 2.06 -12.33
C ASN A 55 3.53 3.03 -13.31
N TYR A 56 3.00 4.16 -12.85
CA TYR A 56 2.52 5.26 -13.69
C TYR A 56 3.52 6.42 -13.82
N GLY A 57 4.71 6.28 -13.17
CA GLY A 57 5.75 7.29 -13.19
C GLY A 57 5.61 8.35 -12.09
N ASN A 58 4.66 8.21 -11.18
CA ASN A 58 4.59 9.08 -10.01
C ASN A 58 5.72 8.76 -9.05
N TYR A 59 6.17 9.76 -8.32
CA TYR A 59 7.20 9.65 -7.30
C TYR A 59 6.95 10.63 -6.17
N GLY A 60 7.58 10.40 -5.04
CA GLY A 60 7.42 11.28 -3.90
C GLY A 60 8.09 10.82 -2.63
N LYS A 61 7.65 11.38 -1.53
CA LYS A 61 8.12 11.04 -0.18
C LYS A 61 7.06 10.20 0.53
N THR A 62 7.52 9.26 1.34
CA THR A 62 6.67 8.48 2.24
C THR A 62 7.16 8.63 3.67
N ARG A 63 6.23 8.70 4.60
CA ARG A 63 6.52 8.62 6.04
C ARG A 63 5.44 7.81 6.74
N ALA A 64 5.81 7.11 7.79
CA ALA A 64 4.87 6.35 8.58
C ALA A 64 5.20 6.37 10.06
N ILE A 65 4.17 6.20 10.88
CA ILE A 65 4.26 5.94 12.32
C ILE A 65 3.88 4.48 12.51
N ILE A 66 4.74 3.73 13.19
CA ILE A 66 4.61 2.29 13.38
C ILE A 66 4.55 1.99 14.87
N ILE A 67 3.67 1.08 15.24
CA ILE A 67 3.66 0.40 16.54
C ILE A 67 3.62 -1.11 16.31
N SER A 68 4.31 -1.87 17.16
CA SER A 68 4.36 -3.32 16.98
C SER A 68 4.57 -4.08 18.29
N ASP A 69 3.92 -5.24 18.37
CA ASP A 69 4.05 -6.23 19.41
C ASP A 69 4.87 -7.41 18.91
N ILE A 70 5.89 -7.80 19.68
CA ILE A 70 6.79 -8.90 19.38
C ILE A 70 6.74 -9.89 20.53
N LYS A 71 6.62 -11.18 20.22
CA LYS A 71 6.63 -12.26 21.18
C LYS A 71 7.48 -13.42 20.69
N ASN A 72 8.38 -13.91 21.55
CA ASN A 72 9.30 -15.01 21.23
C ASN A 72 10.11 -14.77 19.94
N GLY A 73 10.55 -13.52 19.71
CA GLY A 73 11.30 -13.16 18.51
C GLY A 73 10.49 -13.13 17.20
N LYS A 74 9.16 -13.18 17.28
CA LYS A 74 8.26 -13.08 16.12
C LYS A 74 7.34 -11.87 16.27
N LEU A 75 6.99 -11.27 15.13
CA LEU A 75 5.98 -10.22 15.08
C LEU A 75 4.60 -10.83 15.34
N VAL A 76 3.92 -10.35 16.36
CA VAL A 76 2.51 -10.68 16.64
C VAL A 76 1.61 -9.78 15.82
N ARG A 77 1.83 -8.46 15.94
CA ARG A 77 1.06 -7.44 15.26
C ARG A 77 1.90 -6.19 15.02
N LEU A 78 1.67 -5.55 13.91
CA LEU A 78 2.19 -4.23 13.57
C LEU A 78 1.04 -3.43 12.97
N ASP A 79 0.82 -2.24 13.52
CA ASP A 79 -0.10 -1.24 12.99
C ASP A 79 0.71 -0.05 12.47
N ALA A 80 0.36 0.41 11.27
CA ALA A 80 1.00 1.52 10.59
C ALA A 80 -0.03 2.56 10.17
N THR A 81 0.33 3.84 10.30
CA THR A 81 -0.35 4.94 9.61
C THR A 81 0.69 5.68 8.80
N SER A 82 0.47 5.83 7.51
CA SER A 82 1.41 6.45 6.59
C SER A 82 0.80 7.58 5.79
N GLU A 83 1.66 8.50 5.36
CA GLU A 83 1.39 9.58 4.43
C GLU A 83 2.34 9.44 3.24
N ASN A 84 1.79 9.42 2.03
CA ASN A 84 2.56 9.59 0.79
C ASN A 84 2.32 11.01 0.27
N ILE A 85 3.40 11.73 -0.03
CA ILE A 85 3.40 13.09 -0.58
C ILE A 85 3.97 12.99 -1.98
N TYR A 86 3.12 13.17 -2.99
CA TYR A 86 3.49 13.15 -4.39
C TYR A 86 4.29 14.39 -4.80
N SER A 87 4.98 14.33 -5.94
CA SER A 87 5.82 15.43 -6.44
C SER A 87 5.06 16.76 -6.65
N ASN A 88 3.77 16.70 -6.91
CA ASN A 88 2.87 17.86 -7.03
C ASN A 88 2.24 18.31 -5.70
N ASN A 89 2.73 17.82 -4.54
CA ASN A 89 2.25 18.06 -3.18
C ASN A 89 0.87 17.45 -2.85
N GLU A 90 0.26 16.70 -3.75
CA GLU A 90 -0.92 15.90 -3.40
C GLU A 90 -0.55 14.79 -2.41
N LYS A 91 -1.54 14.34 -1.63
CA LYS A 91 -1.28 13.40 -0.52
C LYS A 91 -2.28 12.26 -0.49
N THR A 92 -1.80 11.09 -0.08
CA THR A 92 -2.64 9.98 0.38
C THR A 92 -2.24 9.55 1.78
N TYR A 93 -3.23 9.11 2.56
CA TYR A 93 -3.05 8.59 3.91
C TYR A 93 -3.51 7.14 3.93
N MET A 94 -2.70 6.26 4.51
CA MET A 94 -2.99 4.84 4.54
C MET A 94 -2.95 4.31 5.97
N ARG A 95 -3.74 3.28 6.22
CA ARG A 95 -3.61 2.44 7.40
C ARG A 95 -3.22 1.04 6.97
N GLY A 96 -2.20 0.48 7.62
CA GLY A 96 -1.67 -0.84 7.34
C GLY A 96 -1.62 -1.72 8.57
N VAL A 97 -1.79 -3.02 8.38
CA VAL A 97 -1.65 -4.04 9.42
C VAL A 97 -0.82 -5.19 8.89
N ARG A 98 0.11 -5.68 9.71
CA ARG A 98 0.89 -6.89 9.48
C ARG A 98 0.82 -7.78 10.70
N GLU A 99 0.50 -9.04 10.53
CA GLU A 99 0.30 -9.98 11.64
C GLU A 99 1.08 -11.28 11.41
N LYS A 100 1.49 -11.91 12.50
CA LYS A 100 2.04 -13.28 12.56
C LYS A 100 3.11 -13.54 11.50
N SER A 101 4.17 -12.76 11.52
CA SER A 101 5.27 -12.86 10.55
C SER A 101 6.65 -12.83 11.22
N ASP A 102 7.71 -12.96 10.43
CA ASP A 102 9.05 -12.61 10.90
C ASP A 102 9.13 -11.10 11.15
N ILE A 103 10.09 -10.68 11.98
CA ILE A 103 10.30 -9.26 12.27
C ILE A 103 10.77 -8.55 10.99
N ASP A 104 11.73 -9.18 10.28
CA ASP A 104 12.45 -8.55 9.18
C ASP A 104 11.76 -8.68 7.81
N ALA A 105 10.71 -9.50 7.72
CA ALA A 105 9.98 -9.69 6.47
C ALA A 105 8.53 -10.07 6.71
N GLY A 106 7.65 -9.72 5.77
CA GLY A 106 6.26 -10.14 5.84
C GLY A 106 5.36 -9.40 4.85
N ILE A 107 4.09 -9.74 4.96
CA ILE A 107 3.02 -9.14 4.14
C ILE A 107 2.13 -8.29 5.03
N ALA A 108 1.93 -7.04 4.63
CA ALA A 108 0.98 -6.11 5.23
C ALA A 108 -0.24 -5.90 4.32
N TYR A 109 -1.37 -5.63 4.92
CA TYR A 109 -2.59 -5.22 4.22
C TYR A 109 -2.85 -3.75 4.52
N ASN A 110 -2.99 -2.95 3.48
CA ASN A 110 -3.13 -1.51 3.57
C ASN A 110 -4.45 -1.05 2.93
N ILE A 111 -4.99 0.03 3.46
CA ILE A 111 -6.15 0.72 2.90
C ILE A 111 -5.90 2.23 2.89
N VAL A 112 -6.24 2.90 1.80
CA VAL A 112 -6.26 4.37 1.74
C VAL A 112 -7.45 4.89 2.53
N ILE A 113 -7.17 5.67 3.59
CA ILE A 113 -8.18 6.20 4.51
C ILE A 113 -8.46 7.69 4.32
N GLY A 114 -7.61 8.38 3.54
CA GLY A 114 -7.75 9.80 3.25
C GLY A 114 -6.86 10.20 2.09
N ALA A 115 -7.19 11.33 1.47
CA ALA A 115 -6.44 11.87 0.35
C ALA A 115 -6.71 13.37 0.15
N SER A 116 -5.80 14.07 -0.55
CA SER A 116 -6.04 15.40 -1.10
C SER A 116 -7.22 15.38 -2.09
N LYS A 117 -7.81 16.53 -2.35
CA LYS A 117 -9.04 16.67 -3.13
C LYS A 117 -9.00 15.92 -4.47
N ASN A 118 -7.90 16.05 -5.22
CA ASN A 118 -7.77 15.43 -6.54
C ASN A 118 -7.56 13.91 -6.48
N LEU A 119 -7.05 13.40 -5.34
CA LEU A 119 -6.81 11.98 -5.09
C LEU A 119 -7.94 11.30 -4.31
N THR A 120 -9.03 12.03 -3.99
CA THR A 120 -10.19 11.48 -3.27
C THR A 120 -10.74 10.16 -3.85
N PRO A 121 -10.75 9.93 -5.18
CA PRO A 121 -11.19 8.63 -5.73
C PRO A 121 -10.35 7.42 -5.27
N LEU A 122 -9.14 7.64 -4.72
CA LEU A 122 -8.30 6.57 -4.20
C LEU A 122 -8.72 6.10 -2.79
N ILE A 123 -9.59 6.84 -2.09
CA ILE A 123 -10.04 6.44 -0.74
C ILE A 123 -10.78 5.11 -0.82
N GLY A 124 -10.40 4.18 0.06
CA GLY A 124 -10.90 2.81 0.06
C GLY A 124 -10.09 1.83 -0.80
N MET A 125 -9.09 2.31 -1.56
CA MET A 125 -8.18 1.44 -2.31
C MET A 125 -7.46 0.49 -1.35
N LYS A 126 -7.54 -0.81 -1.63
CA LYS A 126 -6.93 -1.87 -0.83
C LYS A 126 -5.68 -2.39 -1.52
N CYS A 127 -4.64 -2.57 -0.74
CA CYS A 127 -3.33 -2.98 -1.21
C CYS A 127 -2.75 -4.09 -0.35
N THR A 128 -1.95 -4.94 -0.97
CA THR A 128 -1.06 -5.88 -0.30
C THR A 128 0.36 -5.39 -0.46
N THR A 129 1.13 -5.34 0.64
CA THR A 129 2.50 -4.83 0.63
C THR A 129 3.44 -5.89 1.17
N SER A 130 4.41 -6.32 0.37
CA SER A 130 5.54 -7.09 0.86
C SER A 130 6.60 -6.14 1.40
N VAL A 131 7.15 -6.45 2.57
CA VAL A 131 8.20 -5.66 3.21
C VAL A 131 9.39 -6.53 3.57
N ARG A 132 10.58 -5.94 3.47
CA ARG A 132 11.83 -6.53 3.95
C ARG A 132 12.67 -5.45 4.61
N TYR A 133 13.19 -5.75 5.80
CA TYR A 133 14.13 -4.90 6.50
C TYR A 133 15.55 -5.42 6.28
N PHE A 134 16.48 -4.51 6.17
CA PHE A 134 17.91 -4.75 6.16
C PHE A 134 18.57 -3.63 6.95
N ASP A 135 19.09 -3.94 8.14
CA ASP A 135 19.57 -2.98 9.13
C ASP A 135 18.48 -1.92 9.46
N ASP A 136 18.76 -0.65 9.22
CA ASP A 136 17.83 0.47 9.41
C ASP A 136 16.99 0.79 8.16
N ALA A 137 17.18 0.05 7.07
CA ALA A 137 16.47 0.26 5.81
C ALA A 137 15.28 -0.71 5.68
N ILE A 138 14.20 -0.20 5.08
CA ILE A 138 13.06 -1.00 4.66
C ILE A 138 12.86 -0.85 3.15
N PHE A 139 12.57 -1.98 2.51
CA PHE A 139 12.17 -2.08 1.11
C PHE A 139 10.75 -2.62 1.06
N GLY A 140 9.89 -1.95 0.34
CA GLY A 140 8.50 -2.36 0.19
C GLY A 140 8.03 -2.32 -1.25
N LEU A 141 7.26 -3.35 -1.61
CA LEU A 141 6.54 -3.43 -2.88
C LEU A 141 5.05 -3.59 -2.55
N GLN A 142 4.27 -2.59 -2.95
CA GLN A 142 2.84 -2.53 -2.73
C GLN A 142 2.09 -2.76 -4.04
N LYS A 143 1.13 -3.66 -4.01
CA LYS A 143 0.24 -3.97 -5.12
C LYS A 143 -1.21 -3.70 -4.72
N CYS A 144 -1.90 -2.91 -5.52
CA CYS A 144 -3.29 -2.53 -5.28
C CYS A 144 -4.15 -2.87 -6.50
N ASN A 145 -5.36 -3.36 -6.25
CA ASN A 145 -6.36 -3.49 -7.30
C ASN A 145 -7.04 -2.14 -7.49
N ILE A 146 -7.01 -1.63 -8.71
CA ILE A 146 -7.61 -0.34 -9.06
C ILE A 146 -8.68 -0.50 -10.13
N ASN A 147 -9.69 0.37 -10.06
CA ASN A 147 -10.67 0.54 -11.11
C ASN A 147 -10.23 1.65 -12.09
N GLU A 148 -10.97 1.81 -13.18
CA GLU A 148 -10.69 2.77 -14.21
C GLU A 148 -10.64 4.23 -13.70
N GLY A 149 -11.51 4.59 -12.76
CA GLY A 149 -11.53 5.92 -12.14
C GLY A 149 -10.24 6.20 -11.34
N MET A 150 -9.78 5.24 -10.54
CA MET A 150 -8.52 5.33 -9.79
C MET A 150 -7.33 5.43 -10.73
N MET A 151 -7.30 4.60 -11.78
CA MET A 151 -6.24 4.61 -12.79
C MET A 151 -6.12 5.99 -13.46
N LYS A 152 -7.24 6.58 -13.87
CA LYS A 152 -7.27 7.91 -14.50
C LYS A 152 -6.68 8.98 -13.56
N VAL A 153 -7.00 8.93 -12.28
CA VAL A 153 -6.46 9.86 -11.28
C VAL A 153 -4.94 9.68 -11.15
N LEU A 154 -4.46 8.44 -11.00
CA LEU A 154 -3.04 8.16 -10.85
C LEU A 154 -2.21 8.59 -12.09
N LYS A 155 -2.72 8.39 -13.29
CA LYS A 155 -2.06 8.84 -14.55
C LYS A 155 -1.98 10.36 -14.69
N ASN A 156 -2.82 11.11 -13.99
CA ASN A 156 -2.86 12.59 -14.04
C ASN A 156 -2.19 13.25 -12.82
N THR A 157 -1.51 12.48 -11.97
CA THR A 157 -0.89 12.99 -10.72
C THR A 157 0.55 13.51 -10.95
N GLN A 158 1.09 13.37 -12.15
CA GLN A 158 2.42 13.87 -12.52
C GLN A 158 2.51 15.39 -12.54
#